data_777ab303c0c88472da3eca3c728ca877
#
_entry.id   777ab303c0c88472da3eca3c728ca877
#
_cell.length_a   1.000
_cell.length_b   1.000
_cell.length_c   1.000
_cell.angle_alpha   90.00
_cell.angle_beta   90.00
_cell.angle_gamma   90.00
#
_symmetry.space_group_name_H-M   'P 1'
#
loop_
_entity.id
_entity.type
_entity.pdbx_description
1 polymer ?
#
loop_
_entity_poly.entity_id
_entity_poly.type
_entity_poly.pdbx_seq_one_letter_code
_entity_poly.pdbx_strand_id
1 'polypeptide(L)'
;MCSLIRTFAPMKQRLLIVAGVSLFLLCSCQQKAKRPTYGEIKMQRIDSMIEAAQKEIPQLDSMLQRTQQRYDSLKRITDAHREALKATEKELNELGAMRLELDSMQVKFDTQCARVRFLNMKKEELQKKQNEKQPAQ
;
A
#
# COMPACT_ATOMS: atom_id res chain seq x y z
N MET A 1 -57.20 -2.75 -22.94
CA MET A 1 -58.03 -2.00 -22.00
C MET A 1 -57.21 -1.67 -20.76
N CYS A 2 -56.87 -0.42 -20.66
CA CYS A 2 -56.02 0.17 -19.62
C CYS A 2 -56.76 0.33 -18.31
N SER A 3 -56.08 0.14 -17.19
CA SER A 3 -56.46 0.76 -15.93
C SER A 3 -55.23 1.33 -15.22
N LEU A 4 -55.07 2.62 -15.40
CA LEU A 4 -54.20 3.49 -14.61
C LEU A 4 -54.78 3.64 -13.21
N ILE A 5 -54.17 3.04 -12.21
CA ILE A 5 -54.45 3.38 -10.82
C ILE A 5 -53.40 4.38 -10.36
N ARG A 6 -53.80 5.67 -10.44
CA ARG A 6 -53.10 6.76 -9.75
C ARG A 6 -53.40 6.66 -8.27
N THR A 7 -52.49 6.13 -7.48
CA THR A 7 -52.58 6.25 -6.01
C THR A 7 -52.09 7.67 -5.61
N PHE A 8 -53.09 8.51 -5.31
CA PHE A 8 -52.88 9.79 -4.63
C PHE A 8 -52.45 9.53 -3.18
N ALA A 9 -51.17 9.56 -2.90
CA ALA A 9 -50.72 9.57 -1.51
C ALA A 9 -50.94 10.97 -0.92
N PRO A 10 -51.57 11.06 0.29
CA PRO A 10 -51.95 12.34 0.86
C PRO A 10 -50.76 13.22 1.16
N MET A 11 -50.84 14.48 0.74
CA MET A 11 -49.79 15.48 0.87
C MET A 11 -49.18 15.64 2.29
N LYS A 12 -49.93 15.30 3.32
CA LYS A 12 -49.50 15.32 4.72
C LYS A 12 -48.36 14.32 5.04
N GLN A 13 -48.32 13.17 4.35
CA GLN A 13 -47.27 12.16 4.58
C GLN A 13 -45.91 12.55 3.99
N ARG A 14 -45.92 13.33 2.91
CA ARG A 14 -44.66 13.86 2.29
C ARG A 14 -44.04 14.96 3.14
N LEU A 15 -44.83 15.76 3.83
CA LEU A 15 -44.34 16.86 4.69
C LEU A 15 -43.63 16.30 5.95
N LEU A 16 -44.12 15.17 6.51
CA LEU A 16 -43.50 14.50 7.67
C LEU A 16 -42.14 13.86 7.32
N ILE A 17 -42.02 13.30 6.11
CA ILE A 17 -40.76 12.69 5.65
C ILE A 17 -39.65 13.76 5.43
N VAL A 18 -40.02 14.91 4.84
CA VAL A 18 -39.11 16.02 4.62
C VAL A 18 -38.66 16.65 5.94
N ALA A 19 -39.54 16.81 6.91
CA ALA A 19 -39.21 17.31 8.25
C ALA A 19 -38.29 16.36 9.02
N GLY A 20 -38.51 15.03 8.92
CA GLY A 20 -37.68 14.00 9.56
C GLY A 20 -36.25 13.98 8.98
N VAL A 21 -36.09 14.08 7.67
CA VAL A 21 -34.76 14.11 7.01
C VAL A 21 -33.99 15.39 7.35
N SER A 22 -34.67 16.53 7.43
CA SER A 22 -34.04 17.80 7.81
C SER A 22 -33.55 17.80 9.26
N LEU A 23 -34.24 17.15 10.19
CA LEU A 23 -33.82 17.05 11.59
C LEU A 23 -32.58 16.13 11.75
N PHE A 24 -32.49 15.06 10.94
CA PHE A 24 -31.31 14.17 10.94
C PHE A 24 -30.05 14.85 10.40
N LEU A 25 -30.19 15.72 9.42
CA LEU A 25 -29.05 16.47 8.86
C LEU A 25 -28.50 17.55 9.81
N LEU A 26 -29.32 18.08 10.70
CA LEU A 26 -28.89 19.07 11.69
C LEU A 26 -28.18 18.46 12.90
N CYS A 27 -28.46 17.20 13.26
CA CYS A 27 -27.75 16.49 14.32
C CYS A 27 -26.34 16.03 13.92
N SER A 28 -26.00 15.91 12.63
CA SER A 28 -24.67 15.49 12.15
C SER A 28 -23.60 16.58 12.23
N CYS A 29 -23.95 17.84 12.55
CA CYS A 29 -23.00 18.96 12.43
C CYS A 29 -22.35 19.41 13.73
N GLN A 30 -22.46 18.70 14.85
CA GLN A 30 -21.86 19.13 16.14
C GLN A 30 -20.82 18.21 16.72
N GLN A 31 -20.21 17.32 15.96
CA GLN A 31 -18.90 16.84 16.37
C GLN A 31 -17.88 17.93 16.01
N LYS A 32 -17.58 18.82 16.97
CA LYS A 32 -16.38 19.66 16.90
C LYS A 32 -15.21 18.73 16.64
N ALA A 33 -14.73 18.71 15.38
CA ALA A 33 -13.57 17.92 15.00
C ALA A 33 -12.43 18.30 15.96
N LYS A 34 -12.15 17.42 16.90
CA LYS A 34 -11.02 17.59 17.83
C LYS A 34 -9.79 17.77 16.94
N ARG A 35 -9.13 18.91 17.02
CA ARG A 35 -7.90 19.14 16.25
C ARG A 35 -6.93 18.00 16.60
N PRO A 36 -6.40 17.28 15.60
CA PRO A 36 -5.50 16.17 15.87
C PRO A 36 -4.30 16.68 16.68
N THR A 37 -3.93 15.95 17.69
CA THR A 37 -2.75 16.25 18.50
C THR A 37 -1.48 16.06 17.65
N TYR A 38 -0.39 16.72 18.02
CA TYR A 38 0.91 16.54 17.35
C TYR A 38 1.32 15.06 17.25
N GLY A 39 1.02 14.27 18.28
CA GLY A 39 1.27 12.83 18.29
C GLY A 39 0.45 12.06 17.25
N GLU A 40 -0.83 12.40 17.08
CA GLU A 40 -1.72 11.80 16.07
C GLU A 40 -1.28 12.15 14.65
N ILE A 41 -0.91 13.41 14.39
CA ILE A 41 -0.39 13.83 13.08
C ILE A 41 0.88 13.06 12.73
N LYS A 42 1.80 12.88 13.69
CA LYS A 42 3.04 12.13 13.50
C LYS A 42 2.78 10.66 13.21
N MET A 43 1.80 10.06 13.91
CA MET A 43 1.38 8.68 13.71
C MET A 43 0.79 8.47 12.31
N GLN A 44 -0.15 9.31 11.89
CA GLN A 44 -0.74 9.27 10.55
C GLN A 44 0.31 9.39 9.46
N ARG A 45 1.32 10.25 9.66
CA ARG A 45 2.43 10.37 8.69
C ARG A 45 3.25 9.09 8.59
N ILE A 46 3.53 8.42 9.71
CA ILE A 46 4.25 7.14 9.71
C ILE A 46 3.41 6.07 9.02
N ASP A 47 2.11 5.98 9.29
CA ASP A 47 1.20 5.02 8.65
C ASP A 47 1.16 5.21 7.12
N SER A 48 1.05 6.44 6.67
CA SER A 48 1.11 6.78 5.24
C SER A 48 2.44 6.36 4.59
N MET A 49 3.56 6.52 5.30
CA MET A 49 4.88 6.09 4.81
C MET A 49 5.02 4.57 4.77
N ILE A 50 4.45 3.86 5.74
CA ILE A 50 4.40 2.38 5.76
C ILE A 50 3.58 1.89 4.57
N GLU A 51 2.39 2.43 4.37
CA GLU A 51 1.50 2.04 3.27
C GLU A 51 2.15 2.27 1.90
N ALA A 52 2.81 3.42 1.71
CA ALA A 52 3.53 3.71 0.47
C ALA A 52 4.65 2.69 0.21
N ALA A 53 5.48 2.40 1.24
CA ALA A 53 6.56 1.43 1.11
C ALA A 53 6.03 -0.01 0.87
N GLN A 54 4.94 -0.40 1.52
CA GLN A 54 4.32 -1.72 1.32
C GLN A 54 3.74 -1.91 -0.09
N LYS A 55 3.26 -0.85 -0.75
CA LYS A 55 2.78 -0.93 -2.14
C LYS A 55 3.90 -1.21 -3.15
N GLU A 56 5.12 -0.77 -2.87
CA GLU A 56 6.28 -0.98 -3.75
C GLU A 56 6.83 -2.41 -3.65
N ILE A 57 6.74 -3.06 -2.48
CA ILE A 57 7.34 -4.39 -2.22
C ILE A 57 6.86 -5.45 -3.22
N PRO A 58 5.55 -5.65 -3.50
CA PRO A 58 5.10 -6.67 -4.46
C PRO A 58 5.58 -6.43 -5.89
N GLN A 59 5.74 -5.17 -6.28
CA GLN A 59 6.26 -4.81 -7.60
C GLN A 59 7.75 -5.15 -7.71
N LEU A 60 8.53 -4.79 -6.68
CA LEU A 60 9.95 -5.14 -6.62
C LEU A 60 10.17 -6.64 -6.57
N ASP A 61 9.37 -7.39 -5.80
CA ASP A 61 9.42 -8.86 -5.77
C ASP A 61 9.13 -9.48 -7.14
N SER A 62 8.08 -9.03 -7.81
CA SER A 62 7.75 -9.46 -9.18
C SER A 62 8.90 -9.18 -10.19
N MET A 63 9.50 -8.00 -10.08
CA MET A 63 10.64 -7.63 -10.94
C MET A 63 11.86 -8.50 -10.64
N LEU A 64 12.16 -8.71 -9.37
CA LEU A 64 13.26 -9.54 -8.90
C LEU A 64 13.12 -10.97 -9.44
N GLN A 65 11.94 -11.58 -9.28
CA GLN A 65 11.66 -12.94 -9.76
C GLN A 65 11.82 -13.06 -11.28
N ARG A 66 11.31 -12.07 -12.07
CA ARG A 66 11.48 -12.06 -13.52
C ARG A 66 12.95 -11.94 -13.94
N THR A 67 13.70 -11.08 -13.26
CA THR A 67 15.13 -10.89 -13.55
C THR A 67 15.91 -12.14 -13.18
N GLN A 68 15.59 -12.80 -12.06
CA GLN A 68 16.17 -14.07 -11.68
C GLN A 68 15.92 -15.15 -12.75
N GLN A 69 14.70 -15.30 -13.23
CA GLN A 69 14.36 -16.28 -14.28
C GLN A 69 15.15 -16.03 -15.57
N ARG A 70 15.29 -14.75 -15.96
CA ARG A 70 16.08 -14.37 -17.14
C ARG A 70 17.56 -14.70 -16.95
N TYR A 71 18.12 -14.38 -15.77
CA TYR A 71 19.49 -14.71 -15.40
C TYR A 71 19.74 -16.21 -15.46
N ASP A 72 18.87 -17.01 -14.84
CA ASP A 72 19.00 -18.49 -14.82
C ASP A 72 18.91 -19.10 -16.21
N SER A 73 18.07 -18.53 -17.08
CA SER A 73 17.95 -18.96 -18.48
C SER A 73 19.21 -18.63 -19.26
N LEU A 74 19.72 -17.42 -19.16
CA LEU A 74 20.96 -17.00 -19.83
C LEU A 74 22.15 -17.79 -19.31
N LYS A 75 22.25 -17.97 -17.99
CA LYS A 75 23.30 -18.77 -17.38
C LYS A 75 23.35 -20.19 -17.93
N ARG A 76 22.21 -20.89 -18.03
CA ARG A 76 22.13 -22.24 -18.60
C ARG A 76 22.67 -22.30 -20.01
N ILE A 77 22.31 -21.33 -20.86
CA ILE A 77 22.77 -21.26 -22.27
C ILE A 77 24.27 -21.00 -22.29
N THR A 78 24.75 -20.04 -21.51
CA THR A 78 26.18 -19.70 -21.46
C THR A 78 27.04 -20.84 -20.93
N ASP A 79 26.56 -21.55 -19.87
CA ASP A 79 27.27 -22.69 -19.31
C ASP A 79 27.36 -23.84 -20.34
N ALA A 80 26.27 -24.14 -21.08
CA ALA A 80 26.29 -25.13 -22.16
C ALA A 80 27.25 -24.73 -23.30
N HIS A 81 27.31 -23.44 -23.66
CA HIS A 81 28.28 -22.96 -24.65
C HIS A 81 29.73 -23.01 -24.13
N ARG A 82 29.96 -22.79 -22.84
CA ARG A 82 31.28 -22.95 -22.22
C ARG A 82 31.76 -24.39 -22.25
N GLU A 83 30.88 -25.35 -21.91
CA GLU A 83 31.17 -26.79 -21.97
C GLU A 83 31.50 -27.21 -23.40
N ALA A 84 30.81 -26.64 -24.40
CA ALA A 84 31.06 -26.89 -25.81
C ALA A 84 32.26 -26.08 -26.38
N LEU A 85 32.96 -25.29 -25.55
CA LEU A 85 34.02 -24.36 -25.95
C LEU A 85 33.57 -23.33 -27.01
N LYS A 86 32.30 -22.94 -27.00
CA LYS A 86 31.67 -22.02 -27.95
C LYS A 86 31.20 -20.70 -27.33
N ALA A 87 31.40 -20.55 -26.00
CA ALA A 87 30.97 -19.34 -25.32
C ALA A 87 31.72 -18.10 -25.87
N THR A 88 30.94 -17.09 -26.24
CA THR A 88 31.47 -15.83 -26.75
C THR A 88 31.69 -14.83 -25.61
N GLU A 89 32.62 -13.90 -25.80
CA GLU A 89 32.87 -12.80 -24.85
C GLU A 89 31.58 -11.98 -24.64
N LYS A 90 30.77 -11.81 -25.66
CA LYS A 90 29.48 -11.11 -25.58
C LYS A 90 28.53 -11.79 -24.61
N GLU A 91 28.37 -13.11 -24.68
CA GLU A 91 27.50 -13.87 -23.78
C GLU A 91 27.97 -13.78 -22.32
N LEU A 92 29.27 -13.82 -22.09
CA LEU A 92 29.88 -13.67 -20.76
C LEU A 92 29.63 -12.26 -20.20
N ASN A 93 29.75 -11.23 -21.01
CA ASN A 93 29.48 -9.86 -20.62
C ASN A 93 27.99 -9.62 -20.34
N GLU A 94 27.07 -10.18 -21.14
CA GLU A 94 25.62 -10.12 -20.90
C GLU A 94 25.24 -10.81 -19.60
N LEU A 95 25.82 -11.98 -19.31
CA LEU A 95 25.59 -12.68 -18.07
C LEU A 95 26.08 -11.87 -16.85
N GLY A 96 27.25 -11.25 -16.97
CA GLY A 96 27.81 -10.36 -15.93
C GLY A 96 26.94 -9.13 -15.69
N ALA A 97 26.47 -8.48 -16.75
CA ALA A 97 25.57 -7.32 -16.65
C ALA A 97 24.23 -7.68 -15.98
N MET A 98 23.64 -8.82 -16.34
CA MET A 98 22.40 -9.29 -15.74
C MET A 98 22.57 -9.67 -14.27
N ARG A 99 23.73 -10.19 -13.88
CA ARG A 99 24.06 -10.44 -12.48
C ARG A 99 24.05 -9.15 -11.66
N LEU A 100 24.68 -8.09 -12.16
CA LEU A 100 24.72 -6.79 -11.50
C LEU A 100 23.31 -6.17 -11.39
N GLU A 101 22.47 -6.34 -12.42
CA GLU A 101 21.07 -5.89 -12.38
C GLU A 101 20.29 -6.62 -11.27
N LEU A 102 20.45 -7.95 -11.17
CA LEU A 102 19.81 -8.76 -10.16
C LEU A 102 20.23 -8.35 -8.74
N ASP A 103 21.55 -8.18 -8.50
CA ASP A 103 22.07 -7.77 -7.21
C ASP A 103 21.55 -6.36 -6.83
N SER A 104 21.46 -5.44 -7.80
CA SER A 104 20.89 -4.10 -7.59
C SER A 104 19.40 -4.16 -7.21
N MET A 105 18.62 -5.03 -7.86
CA MET A 105 17.19 -5.22 -7.52
C MET A 105 17.03 -5.85 -6.13
N GLN A 106 17.86 -6.82 -5.78
CA GLN A 106 17.86 -7.42 -4.45
C GLN A 106 18.09 -6.38 -3.36
N VAL A 107 19.10 -5.52 -3.54
CA VAL A 107 19.40 -4.43 -2.59
C VAL A 107 18.21 -3.46 -2.46
N LYS A 108 17.54 -3.11 -3.56
CA LYS A 108 16.34 -2.26 -3.50
C LYS A 108 15.20 -2.91 -2.72
N PHE A 109 14.93 -4.18 -2.97
CA PHE A 109 13.91 -4.94 -2.27
C PHE A 109 14.20 -5.01 -0.77
N ASP A 110 15.42 -5.39 -0.39
CA ASP A 110 15.85 -5.49 1.01
C ASP A 110 15.77 -4.14 1.73
N THR A 111 16.14 -3.07 1.03
CA THR A 111 16.05 -1.70 1.55
C THR A 111 14.61 -1.30 1.86
N GLN A 112 13.66 -1.62 0.99
CA GLN A 112 12.24 -1.34 1.25
C GLN A 112 11.69 -2.19 2.40
N CYS A 113 12.04 -3.46 2.48
CA CYS A 113 11.67 -4.31 3.59
C CYS A 113 12.24 -3.80 4.93
N ALA A 114 13.49 -3.37 4.95
CA ALA A 114 14.13 -2.78 6.13
C ALA A 114 13.45 -1.46 6.53
N ARG A 115 13.08 -0.62 5.56
CA ARG A 115 12.35 0.63 5.79
C ARG A 115 11.01 0.39 6.47
N VAL A 116 10.23 -0.59 6.00
CA VAL A 116 8.94 -0.95 6.64
C VAL A 116 9.15 -1.41 8.08
N ARG A 117 10.14 -2.27 8.34
CA ARG A 117 10.45 -2.71 9.71
C ARG A 117 10.83 -1.54 10.62
N PHE A 118 11.69 -0.64 10.16
CA PHE A 118 12.09 0.55 10.91
C PHE A 118 10.91 1.47 11.23
N LEU A 119 10.02 1.71 10.26
CA LEU A 119 8.83 2.54 10.46
C LEU A 119 7.86 1.92 11.47
N ASN A 120 7.67 0.59 11.43
CA ASN A 120 6.85 -0.11 12.41
C ASN A 120 7.43 0.01 13.84
N MET A 121 8.74 -0.16 14.02
CA MET A 121 9.40 0.06 15.31
C MET A 121 9.19 1.50 15.82
N LYS A 122 9.31 2.50 14.95
CA LYS A 122 9.06 3.90 15.31
C LYS A 122 7.61 4.16 15.70
N LYS A 123 6.66 3.51 15.03
CA LYS A 123 5.24 3.56 15.38
C LYS A 123 4.99 3.01 16.77
N GLU A 124 5.55 1.84 17.08
CA GLU A 124 5.43 1.21 18.42
C GLU A 124 6.03 2.09 19.52
N GLU A 125 7.21 2.70 19.31
CA GLU A 125 7.80 3.64 20.27
C GLU A 125 6.88 4.83 20.57
N LEU A 126 6.25 5.38 19.54
CA LEU A 126 5.32 6.49 19.69
C LEU A 126 4.06 6.08 20.45
N GLN A 127 3.51 4.90 20.16
CA GLN A 127 2.36 4.36 20.88
C GLN A 127 2.66 4.16 22.38
N LYS A 128 3.81 3.58 22.71
CA LYS A 128 4.26 3.44 24.12
C LYS A 128 4.33 4.78 24.83
N LYS A 129 4.97 5.78 24.22
CA LYS A 129 5.07 7.13 24.79
C LYS A 129 3.72 7.83 24.93
N GLN A 130 2.73 7.55 24.11
CA GLN A 130 1.37 8.09 24.25
C GLN A 130 0.64 7.42 25.41
N ASN A 131 0.75 6.10 25.55
CA ASN A 131 0.13 5.35 26.65
C ASN A 131 0.72 5.74 28.02
N GLU A 132 2.03 5.97 28.11
CA GLU A 132 2.69 6.43 29.35
C GLU A 132 2.26 7.84 29.78
N LYS A 133 1.79 8.68 28.86
CA LYS A 133 1.33 10.05 29.14
C LYS A 133 -0.16 10.14 29.49
N GLN A 134 -0.91 9.05 29.35
CA GLN A 134 -2.27 8.96 29.85
C GLN A 134 -2.23 8.35 31.26
N PRO A 135 -2.30 9.16 32.36
CA PRO A 135 -2.44 8.62 33.70
C PRO A 135 -3.75 7.81 33.71
N ALA A 136 -3.69 6.63 34.35
CA ALA A 136 -4.85 5.81 34.61
C ALA A 136 -5.95 6.68 35.25
N GLN A 137 -7.06 6.85 34.56
CA GLN A 137 -8.29 7.42 35.10
C GLN A 137 -8.99 6.39 35.97
#